data_6aa19f75c1241f32ba6f94c6095e3c65
#
_entry.id   6aa19f75c1241f32ba6f94c6095e3c65
#
_cell.length_a   1.000
_cell.length_b   1.000
_cell.length_c   1.000
_cell.angle_alpha   90.00
_cell.angle_beta   90.00
_cell.angle_gamma   90.00
#
_symmetry.space_group_name_H-M   'P 1'
#
loop_
_entity.id
_entity.type
_entity.pdbx_description
1 polymer ?
#
loop_
_entity_poly.entity_id
_entity_poly.type
_entity_poly.pdbx_seq_one_letter_code
_entity_poly.pdbx_strand_id
1 'polypeptide(L)'
;INAVYNAALNLNTVDKDSFSDFTKDGFYFTVDGMYCAYNYRLRNELNTDCAPVEEGVVLTKGSGKKSALKDAESPNVFLIAPYYGHDSTFTDQYKREAQSIAEATGGEYLLIQSTSATGPAIAENFVDKGVVIFDSHGSQSGTSSYLCLTTSSGITQEDYNNGWAVRSGSAAWIDGRYIENHAPDTLSNCFVWMAICEGMKRQGQGTTGYALLRAGAGVVYGYSQSVTFVGDYMYEETFWNAMKNADDPATVADAFNLMVEEHGACDPYGDAWPIVMSEDDPFPANPDSAQTVNSQWTLFGNPEPVDITGFSLQQNAVEMYIGRTAEINFVRQPENANNYELVWTSSNESVATVTGNKRKATVTGISAGTATITCTVMVNGSVFGTATCEATVNIDTSLFDSLN
;
A
#
# COMPACT_ATOMS: atom_id res chain seq x y z
N ILE A 1 10.52 27.61 2.84
CA ILE A 1 9.38 27.35 1.97
C ILE A 1 9.35 28.33 0.80
N ASN A 2 9.24 29.64 1.01
CA ASN A 2 9.14 30.66 -0.06
C ASN A 2 10.22 30.55 -1.14
N ALA A 3 11.47 30.25 -0.78
CA ALA A 3 12.56 30.09 -1.75
C ALA A 3 12.35 28.87 -2.66
N VAL A 4 11.88 27.74 -2.10
CA VAL A 4 11.61 26.51 -2.86
C VAL A 4 10.36 26.69 -3.73
N TYR A 5 9.32 27.30 -3.21
CA TYR A 5 8.12 27.66 -3.96
C TYR A 5 8.44 28.52 -5.19
N ASN A 6 9.20 29.61 -4.99
CA ASN A 6 9.60 30.46 -6.09
C ASN A 6 10.52 29.75 -7.10
N ALA A 7 11.35 28.82 -6.63
CA ALA A 7 12.18 28.01 -7.51
C ALA A 7 11.31 27.06 -8.35
N ALA A 8 10.34 26.40 -7.75
CA ALA A 8 9.40 25.52 -8.45
C ALA A 8 8.57 26.27 -9.49
N LEU A 9 8.05 27.47 -9.16
CA LEU A 9 7.34 28.35 -10.11
C LEU A 9 8.16 28.74 -11.35
N ASN A 10 9.48 28.72 -11.25
CA ASN A 10 10.38 29.06 -12.36
C ASN A 10 10.74 27.86 -13.24
N LEU A 11 10.35 26.66 -12.90
CA LEU A 11 10.57 25.49 -13.75
C LEU A 11 9.56 25.47 -14.90
N ASN A 12 10.04 25.16 -16.10
CA ASN A 12 9.20 25.13 -17.31
C ASN A 12 8.26 23.92 -17.39
N THR A 13 8.55 22.88 -16.61
CA THR A 13 7.81 21.61 -16.56
C THR A 13 6.70 21.60 -15.51
N VAL A 14 6.63 22.63 -14.68
CA VAL A 14 5.64 22.73 -13.61
C VAL A 14 4.37 23.41 -14.14
N ASP A 15 3.23 22.77 -13.87
CA ASP A 15 1.93 23.39 -14.07
C ASP A 15 1.70 24.46 -12.99
N LYS A 16 1.77 25.72 -13.39
CA LYS A 16 1.72 26.87 -12.47
C LYS A 16 0.35 27.07 -11.83
N ASP A 17 -0.69 26.55 -12.44
CA ASP A 17 -2.06 26.64 -11.92
C ASP A 17 -2.38 25.51 -10.92
N SER A 18 -1.45 24.54 -10.78
CA SER A 18 -1.62 23.38 -9.91
C SER A 18 -1.13 23.57 -8.47
N PHE A 19 -0.51 24.72 -8.15
CA PHE A 19 0.00 24.95 -6.80
C PHE A 19 -1.13 25.07 -5.78
N SER A 20 -1.04 24.27 -4.72
CA SER A 20 -1.89 24.43 -3.55
C SER A 20 -1.50 25.66 -2.74
N ASP A 21 -2.39 26.12 -1.89
CA ASP A 21 -2.08 27.10 -0.87
C ASP A 21 -0.95 26.61 0.05
N PHE A 22 -0.13 27.54 0.53
CA PHE A 22 0.88 27.27 1.53
C PHE A 22 0.24 26.80 2.83
N THR A 23 0.64 25.62 3.27
CA THR A 23 0.44 25.20 4.67
C THR A 23 1.71 25.44 5.47
N LYS A 24 1.63 25.33 6.79
CA LYS A 24 2.82 25.30 7.67
C LYS A 24 3.77 24.13 7.33
N ASP A 25 3.25 23.10 6.66
CA ASP A 25 3.94 21.84 6.40
C ASP A 25 4.47 21.73 4.96
N GLY A 26 4.01 22.59 4.02
CA GLY A 26 4.50 22.57 2.64
C GLY A 26 3.50 23.08 1.61
N PHE A 27 3.68 22.66 0.38
CA PHE A 27 2.80 22.94 -0.76
C PHE A 27 2.89 21.82 -1.79
N TYR A 28 1.88 21.74 -2.66
CA TYR A 28 1.76 20.73 -3.70
C TYR A 28 1.72 21.38 -5.07
N PHE A 29 2.14 20.67 -6.12
CA PHE A 29 2.10 21.13 -7.51
C PHE A 29 2.22 19.91 -8.45
N THR A 30 1.95 20.10 -9.74
CA THR A 30 2.15 19.05 -10.74
C THR A 30 3.29 19.36 -11.70
N VAL A 31 4.00 18.31 -12.12
CA VAL A 31 5.07 18.34 -13.13
C VAL A 31 4.70 17.32 -14.19
N ASP A 32 4.43 17.77 -15.42
CA ASP A 32 4.01 16.91 -16.54
C ASP A 32 2.85 15.96 -16.17
N GLY A 33 1.92 16.46 -15.35
CA GLY A 33 0.77 15.69 -14.87
C GLY A 33 1.05 14.77 -13.68
N MET A 34 2.30 14.68 -13.20
CA MET A 34 2.66 14.00 -11.97
C MET A 34 2.50 14.92 -10.77
N TYR A 35 1.87 14.39 -9.72
CA TYR A 35 1.70 15.11 -8.47
C TYR A 35 3.01 15.18 -7.69
N CYS A 36 3.42 16.37 -7.30
CA CYS A 36 4.62 16.64 -6.53
C CYS A 36 4.28 17.40 -5.25
N ALA A 37 4.94 17.04 -4.16
CA ALA A 37 4.79 17.72 -2.88
C ALA A 37 6.15 18.24 -2.39
N TYR A 38 6.16 19.45 -1.84
CA TYR A 38 7.25 19.91 -1.02
C TYR A 38 6.80 19.96 0.43
N ASN A 39 7.33 19.04 1.24
CA ASN A 39 7.09 19.02 2.68
C ASN A 39 8.24 19.75 3.40
N TYR A 40 7.88 20.74 4.20
CA TYR A 40 8.82 21.58 4.93
C TYR A 40 9.39 20.88 6.17
N ARG A 41 8.76 19.83 6.68
CA ARG A 41 9.35 19.05 7.77
C ARG A 41 10.73 18.60 7.32
N LEU A 42 11.76 19.21 7.93
CA LEU A 42 13.14 18.87 7.64
C LEU A 42 13.32 17.35 7.80
N ARG A 43 14.14 16.78 6.96
CA ARG A 43 14.55 15.36 7.02
C ARG A 43 15.00 14.90 8.42
N ASN A 44 15.36 15.86 9.27
CA ASN A 44 15.79 15.66 10.66
C ASN A 44 14.61 15.69 11.68
N GLU A 45 13.40 16.03 11.22
CA GLU A 45 12.14 15.97 11.97
C GLU A 45 11.22 14.89 11.41
N LEU A 46 11.76 13.93 10.65
CA LEU A 46 11.06 12.68 10.39
C LEU A 46 10.61 12.15 11.75
N ASN A 47 9.32 11.96 11.86
CA ASN A 47 8.71 11.49 13.09
C ASN A 47 9.52 10.28 13.60
N THR A 48 10.17 10.44 14.74
CA THR A 48 10.99 9.37 15.34
C THR A 48 10.15 8.15 15.69
N ASP A 49 8.83 8.31 15.72
CA ASP A 49 7.87 7.23 15.94
C ASP A 49 7.66 6.38 14.66
N CYS A 50 8.04 6.94 13.49
CA CYS A 50 8.13 6.23 12.22
C CYS A 50 9.61 6.00 11.85
N ALA A 51 10.45 5.63 12.79
CA ALA A 51 11.83 5.25 12.50
C ALA A 51 11.81 4.22 11.35
N PRO A 52 12.76 4.32 10.38
CA PRO A 52 12.94 3.24 9.41
C PRO A 52 13.03 1.96 10.23
N VAL A 53 12.38 0.90 9.73
CA VAL A 53 12.40 -0.42 10.38
C VAL A 53 13.82 -0.69 10.80
N GLU A 54 14.11 -0.60 12.10
CA GLU A 54 15.43 -0.98 12.59
C GLU A 54 15.71 -2.39 12.09
N GLU A 55 16.92 -2.61 11.58
CA GLU A 55 17.39 -3.95 11.25
C GLU A 55 17.01 -4.90 12.39
N GLY A 56 16.10 -5.83 12.13
CA GLY A 56 15.60 -6.77 13.15
C GLY A 56 14.12 -6.63 13.51
N VAL A 57 13.36 -5.66 13.00
CA VAL A 57 11.90 -5.81 12.98
C VAL A 57 11.59 -6.95 12.01
N VAL A 58 11.71 -8.16 12.51
CA VAL A 58 11.10 -9.33 11.90
C VAL A 58 9.62 -8.97 11.81
N LEU A 59 9.17 -8.68 10.58
CA LEU A 59 7.76 -8.66 10.27
C LEU A 59 7.24 -10.00 10.77
N THR A 60 6.62 -10.01 11.95
CA THR A 60 6.16 -11.24 12.56
C THR A 60 5.08 -11.78 11.62
N LYS A 61 5.44 -12.81 10.84
CA LYS A 61 4.43 -13.63 10.18
C LYS A 61 3.43 -13.99 11.26
N GLY A 62 2.20 -13.51 11.13
CA GLY A 62 1.14 -13.92 12.02
C GLY A 62 1.17 -15.43 12.12
N SER A 63 1.14 -15.98 13.32
CA SER A 63 1.18 -17.40 13.59
C SER A 63 -0.13 -18.11 13.21
N GLY A 64 -0.99 -17.44 12.42
CA GLY A 64 -2.24 -18.01 11.89
C GLY A 64 -1.95 -19.10 10.86
N LYS A 65 -2.80 -20.12 10.83
CA LYS A 65 -2.82 -21.08 9.73
C LYS A 65 -2.93 -20.29 8.43
N LYS A 66 -2.08 -20.60 7.42
CA LYS A 66 -2.29 -20.10 6.06
C LYS A 66 -3.73 -20.41 5.68
N SER A 67 -4.54 -19.39 5.44
CA SER A 67 -5.87 -19.60 4.86
C SER A 67 -5.70 -20.12 3.44
N ALA A 68 -6.72 -20.83 2.95
CA ALA A 68 -6.77 -21.19 1.54
C ALA A 68 -6.71 -19.90 0.70
N LEU A 69 -6.07 -19.97 -0.47
CA LEU A 69 -6.08 -18.87 -1.42
C LEU A 69 -7.52 -18.49 -1.74
N LYS A 70 -7.81 -17.19 -1.66
CA LYS A 70 -9.10 -16.61 -2.01
C LYS A 70 -8.88 -15.61 -3.15
N ASP A 71 -9.80 -15.57 -4.08
CA ASP A 71 -9.73 -14.75 -5.28
C ASP A 71 -10.83 -13.71 -5.26
N ALA A 72 -10.66 -12.63 -6.03
CA ALA A 72 -11.76 -11.75 -6.37
C ALA A 72 -12.88 -12.56 -7.04
N GLU A 73 -14.09 -12.47 -6.50
CA GLU A 73 -15.26 -13.16 -7.08
C GLU A 73 -15.81 -12.44 -8.32
N SER A 74 -15.43 -11.18 -8.52
CA SER A 74 -15.81 -10.36 -9.66
C SER A 74 -14.59 -9.62 -10.23
N PRO A 75 -14.50 -9.42 -11.56
CA PRO A 75 -13.46 -8.60 -12.17
C PRO A 75 -13.73 -7.09 -12.08
N ASN A 76 -14.92 -6.68 -11.61
CA ASN A 76 -15.38 -5.30 -11.69
C ASN A 76 -14.81 -4.42 -10.59
N VAL A 77 -14.56 -3.16 -10.92
CA VAL A 77 -13.97 -2.15 -10.03
C VAL A 77 -14.94 -1.02 -9.78
N PHE A 78 -15.05 -0.59 -8.53
CA PHE A 78 -15.88 0.52 -8.11
C PHE A 78 -15.06 1.59 -7.39
N LEU A 79 -14.98 2.79 -7.97
CA LEU A 79 -14.35 3.96 -7.35
C LEU A 79 -15.41 4.93 -6.82
N ILE A 80 -15.26 5.29 -5.55
CA ILE A 80 -16.08 6.25 -4.82
C ILE A 80 -15.20 7.45 -4.51
N ALA A 81 -15.39 8.56 -5.23
CA ALA A 81 -14.56 9.76 -5.16
C ALA A 81 -15.40 11.04 -4.95
N PRO A 82 -15.97 11.26 -3.75
CA PRO A 82 -16.88 12.39 -3.47
C PRO A 82 -16.23 13.75 -3.73
N TYR A 83 -14.92 13.88 -3.52
CA TYR A 83 -14.20 15.14 -3.64
C TYR A 83 -13.63 15.41 -5.03
N TYR A 84 -13.68 14.44 -5.93
CA TYR A 84 -13.22 14.60 -7.30
C TYR A 84 -13.99 15.72 -8.02
N GLY A 85 -13.27 16.73 -8.49
CA GLY A 85 -13.84 17.94 -9.07
C GLY A 85 -14.38 18.98 -8.07
N HIS A 86 -14.29 18.69 -6.77
CA HIS A 86 -14.65 19.63 -5.69
C HIS A 86 -13.43 20.23 -5.00
N ASP A 87 -12.38 19.42 -4.82
CA ASP A 87 -11.13 19.79 -4.17
C ASP A 87 -9.98 19.42 -5.11
N SER A 88 -9.15 20.39 -5.47
CA SER A 88 -8.05 20.21 -6.42
C SER A 88 -6.93 19.31 -5.89
N THR A 89 -6.93 18.97 -4.62
CA THR A 89 -5.99 18.00 -4.05
C THR A 89 -6.35 16.54 -4.40
N PHE A 90 -7.62 16.27 -4.77
CA PHE A 90 -8.06 14.99 -5.27
C PHE A 90 -7.85 14.91 -6.78
N THR A 91 -6.80 14.22 -7.18
CA THR A 91 -6.37 14.12 -8.59
C THR A 91 -6.99 12.90 -9.29
N ASP A 92 -6.67 12.75 -10.58
CA ASP A 92 -7.07 11.58 -11.38
C ASP A 92 -6.32 10.27 -11.00
N GLN A 93 -5.50 10.25 -9.94
CA GLN A 93 -4.67 9.10 -9.58
C GLN A 93 -5.52 7.84 -9.41
N TYR A 94 -6.46 7.84 -8.48
CA TYR A 94 -7.32 6.67 -8.23
C TYR A 94 -8.25 6.34 -9.40
N LYS A 95 -8.60 7.31 -10.23
CA LYS A 95 -9.35 7.05 -11.46
C LYS A 95 -8.52 6.25 -12.45
N ARG A 96 -7.25 6.65 -12.67
CA ARG A 96 -6.33 5.90 -13.53
C ARG A 96 -6.07 4.52 -12.98
N GLU A 97 -5.88 4.41 -11.65
CA GLU A 97 -5.61 3.13 -11.02
C GLU A 97 -6.81 2.18 -11.12
N ALA A 98 -8.02 2.65 -10.78
CA ALA A 98 -9.23 1.84 -10.90
C ALA A 98 -9.48 1.35 -12.34
N GLN A 99 -9.23 2.21 -13.34
CA GLN A 99 -9.29 1.83 -14.76
C GLN A 99 -8.24 0.77 -15.10
N SER A 100 -7.01 0.95 -14.63
CA SER A 100 -5.91 0.01 -14.85
C SER A 100 -6.19 -1.36 -14.22
N ILE A 101 -6.79 -1.40 -13.02
CA ILE A 101 -7.22 -2.65 -12.37
C ILE A 101 -8.31 -3.33 -13.20
N ALA A 102 -9.33 -2.58 -13.65
CA ALA A 102 -10.42 -3.12 -14.46
C ALA A 102 -9.91 -3.66 -15.82
N GLU A 103 -8.96 -2.96 -16.45
CA GLU A 103 -8.30 -3.43 -17.67
C GLU A 103 -7.54 -4.73 -17.43
N ALA A 104 -6.78 -4.82 -16.33
CA ALA A 104 -6.01 -6.00 -15.98
C ALA A 104 -6.90 -7.22 -15.68
N THR A 105 -8.05 -7.02 -15.04
CA THR A 105 -9.01 -8.09 -14.70
C THR A 105 -9.98 -8.42 -15.84
N GLY A 106 -10.06 -7.58 -16.87
CA GLY A 106 -11.07 -7.68 -17.93
C GLY A 106 -12.47 -7.32 -17.45
N GLY A 107 -12.59 -6.58 -16.35
CA GLY A 107 -13.84 -6.15 -15.73
C GLY A 107 -14.33 -4.78 -16.19
N GLU A 108 -15.44 -4.37 -15.61
CA GLU A 108 -16.03 -3.05 -15.79
C GLU A 108 -15.56 -2.08 -14.70
N TYR A 109 -15.46 -0.80 -15.04
CA TYR A 109 -15.14 0.28 -14.13
C TYR A 109 -16.36 1.16 -13.89
N LEU A 110 -16.74 1.34 -12.62
CA LEU A 110 -17.77 2.27 -12.18
C LEU A 110 -17.15 3.39 -11.34
N LEU A 111 -17.45 4.63 -11.67
CA LEU A 111 -17.09 5.81 -10.88
C LEU A 111 -18.36 6.51 -10.37
N ILE A 112 -18.42 6.75 -9.07
CA ILE A 112 -19.36 7.71 -8.45
C ILE A 112 -18.56 8.84 -7.82
N GLN A 113 -18.81 10.06 -8.28
CA GLN A 113 -18.02 11.23 -7.87
C GLN A 113 -18.90 12.42 -7.46
N SER A 114 -18.31 13.40 -6.77
CA SER A 114 -18.93 14.66 -6.40
C SER A 114 -20.27 14.44 -5.68
N THR A 115 -21.29 15.22 -5.98
CA THR A 115 -22.63 15.11 -5.36
C THR A 115 -23.43 13.86 -5.76
N SER A 116 -22.95 13.09 -6.75
CA SER A 116 -23.52 11.77 -7.08
C SER A 116 -23.09 10.68 -6.09
N ALA A 117 -22.00 10.89 -5.34
CA ALA A 117 -21.55 10.00 -4.29
C ALA A 117 -22.41 10.17 -3.02
N THR A 118 -23.66 9.75 -3.11
CA THR A 118 -24.59 9.72 -2.00
C THR A 118 -24.48 8.41 -1.22
N GLY A 119 -24.85 8.41 0.06
CA GLY A 119 -24.86 7.18 0.85
C GLY A 119 -25.61 6.02 0.18
N PRO A 120 -26.87 6.20 -0.27
CA PRO A 120 -27.61 5.16 -0.99
C PRO A 120 -26.90 4.71 -2.28
N ALA A 121 -26.41 5.64 -3.11
CA ALA A 121 -25.74 5.28 -4.35
C ALA A 121 -24.46 4.44 -4.12
N ILE A 122 -23.75 4.70 -3.02
CA ILE A 122 -22.60 3.88 -2.61
C ILE A 122 -23.07 2.47 -2.23
N ALA A 123 -24.06 2.38 -1.35
CA ALA A 123 -24.55 1.09 -0.84
C ALA A 123 -25.16 0.19 -1.94
N GLU A 124 -25.89 0.79 -2.89
CA GLU A 124 -26.54 0.07 -3.99
C GLU A 124 -25.55 -0.50 -5.03
N ASN A 125 -24.33 0.02 -5.10
CA ASN A 125 -23.35 -0.34 -6.13
C ASN A 125 -22.20 -1.25 -5.64
N PHE A 126 -22.25 -1.75 -4.43
CA PHE A 126 -21.24 -2.71 -3.94
C PHE A 126 -21.39 -4.11 -4.55
N VAL A 127 -22.59 -4.47 -5.01
CA VAL A 127 -22.83 -5.79 -5.57
C VAL A 127 -21.97 -6.02 -6.83
N ASP A 128 -21.45 -7.24 -6.97
CA ASP A 128 -20.64 -7.66 -8.12
C ASP A 128 -19.38 -6.79 -8.34
N LYS A 129 -18.66 -6.56 -7.26
CA LYS A 129 -17.36 -5.87 -7.31
C LYS A 129 -16.26 -6.75 -6.72
N GLY A 130 -15.15 -6.87 -7.46
CA GLY A 130 -13.92 -7.49 -6.97
C GLY A 130 -13.02 -6.51 -6.22
N VAL A 131 -13.06 -5.24 -6.63
CA VAL A 131 -12.31 -4.16 -5.99
C VAL A 131 -13.21 -2.95 -5.76
N VAL A 132 -13.15 -2.39 -4.56
CA VAL A 132 -13.80 -1.12 -4.17
C VAL A 132 -12.73 -0.17 -3.67
N ILE A 133 -12.71 1.05 -4.19
CA ILE A 133 -11.78 2.10 -3.79
C ILE A 133 -12.55 3.29 -3.26
N PHE A 134 -12.20 3.73 -2.04
CA PHE A 134 -12.68 4.99 -1.48
C PHE A 134 -11.56 6.03 -1.56
N ASP A 135 -11.77 7.08 -2.35
CA ASP A 135 -10.89 8.24 -2.45
C ASP A 135 -11.61 9.46 -1.88
N SER A 136 -11.37 9.75 -0.60
CA SER A 136 -12.11 10.79 0.11
C SER A 136 -11.37 11.29 1.35
N HIS A 137 -11.92 12.31 1.99
CA HIS A 137 -11.53 12.63 3.37
C HIS A 137 -12.05 11.58 4.34
N GLY A 138 -11.22 11.29 5.34
CA GLY A 138 -11.56 10.49 6.49
C GLY A 138 -11.35 11.24 7.80
N SER A 139 -12.02 10.83 8.84
CA SER A 139 -11.87 11.37 10.19
C SER A 139 -12.33 10.37 11.23
N GLN A 140 -11.99 10.64 12.49
CA GLN A 140 -12.39 9.84 13.62
C GLN A 140 -13.05 10.71 14.69
N SER A 141 -14.08 10.17 15.30
CA SER A 141 -14.67 10.75 16.51
C SER A 141 -15.19 9.65 17.44
N GLY A 142 -14.76 9.68 18.71
CA GLY A 142 -15.12 8.65 19.67
C GLY A 142 -14.66 7.26 19.23
N THR A 143 -15.60 6.35 19.03
CA THR A 143 -15.38 4.94 18.65
C THR A 143 -15.67 4.65 17.17
N SER A 144 -15.80 5.68 16.34
CA SER A 144 -16.14 5.58 14.92
C SER A 144 -15.09 6.27 14.08
N SER A 145 -14.78 5.70 12.92
CA SER A 145 -14.11 6.37 11.81
C SER A 145 -15.12 6.65 10.70
N TYR A 146 -14.92 7.73 9.99
CA TYR A 146 -15.89 8.28 9.06
C TYR A 146 -15.30 8.47 7.67
N LEU A 147 -16.14 8.20 6.67
CA LEU A 147 -15.96 8.61 5.28
C LEU A 147 -16.75 9.90 5.04
N CYS A 148 -16.11 10.92 4.47
CA CYS A 148 -16.77 12.18 4.14
C CYS A 148 -17.41 12.14 2.75
N LEU A 149 -18.68 12.56 2.69
CA LEU A 149 -19.43 12.78 1.46
C LEU A 149 -19.66 14.28 1.27
N THR A 150 -19.58 14.78 0.03
CA THR A 150 -19.84 16.19 -0.28
C THR A 150 -21.32 16.56 -0.19
N THR A 151 -22.18 15.56 -0.06
CA THR A 151 -23.63 15.74 0.03
C THR A 151 -24.24 14.90 1.15
N SER A 152 -25.30 15.39 1.76
CA SER A 152 -26.13 14.64 2.70
C SER A 152 -27.39 14.05 2.05
N SER A 153 -27.48 14.10 0.72
CA SER A 153 -28.62 13.56 -0.03
C SER A 153 -28.81 12.06 0.23
N GLY A 154 -30.01 11.66 0.56
CA GLY A 154 -30.36 10.27 0.83
C GLY A 154 -29.98 9.75 2.22
N ILE A 155 -29.25 10.52 3.03
CA ILE A 155 -29.03 10.17 4.44
C ILE A 155 -30.27 10.52 5.23
N THR A 156 -30.84 9.55 5.92
CA THR A 156 -32.13 9.70 6.62
C THR A 156 -31.97 10.28 8.03
N GLN A 157 -33.09 10.76 8.60
CA GLN A 157 -33.07 11.20 9.99
C GLN A 157 -32.78 10.04 10.97
N GLU A 158 -33.15 8.82 10.58
CA GLU A 158 -32.86 7.61 11.36
C GLU A 158 -31.36 7.33 11.42
N ASP A 159 -30.65 7.49 10.30
CA ASP A 159 -29.18 7.33 10.27
C ASP A 159 -28.47 8.30 11.22
N TYR A 160 -28.93 9.56 11.25
CA TYR A 160 -28.43 10.55 12.21
C TYR A 160 -28.76 10.21 13.65
N ASN A 161 -30.00 9.75 13.91
CA ASN A 161 -30.43 9.38 15.26
C ASN A 161 -29.67 8.16 15.80
N ASN A 162 -29.33 7.20 14.92
CA ASN A 162 -28.55 6.02 15.27
C ASN A 162 -27.04 6.32 15.38
N GLY A 163 -26.61 7.53 15.03
CA GLY A 163 -25.22 7.94 15.02
C GLY A 163 -24.37 7.24 13.94
N TRP A 164 -25.00 6.74 12.88
CA TRP A 164 -24.33 6.15 11.72
C TRP A 164 -23.85 7.21 10.73
N ALA A 165 -24.42 8.38 10.81
CA ALA A 165 -24.04 9.55 10.05
C ALA A 165 -23.98 10.81 10.92
N VAL A 166 -23.14 11.78 10.50
CA VAL A 166 -23.03 13.11 11.09
C VAL A 166 -23.13 14.14 9.97
N ARG A 167 -23.95 15.19 10.18
CA ARG A 167 -24.10 16.27 9.21
C ARG A 167 -23.04 17.35 9.44
N SER A 168 -22.46 17.85 8.36
CA SER A 168 -21.56 19.00 8.36
C SER A 168 -21.91 19.92 7.18
N GLY A 169 -22.75 20.92 7.43
CA GLY A 169 -23.28 21.77 6.35
C GLY A 169 -24.11 20.98 5.34
N SER A 170 -23.72 21.03 4.05
CA SER A 170 -24.30 20.21 2.97
C SER A 170 -23.70 18.81 2.90
N ALA A 171 -22.53 18.59 3.52
CA ALA A 171 -21.84 17.31 3.57
C ALA A 171 -22.42 16.37 4.62
N ALA A 172 -22.13 15.08 4.50
CA ALA A 172 -22.36 14.07 5.52
C ALA A 172 -21.08 13.27 5.76
N TRP A 173 -20.90 12.84 6.99
CA TRP A 173 -19.88 11.89 7.39
C TRP A 173 -20.59 10.60 7.75
N ILE A 174 -20.31 9.51 7.04
CA ILE A 174 -20.89 8.19 7.33
C ILE A 174 -19.81 7.30 7.98
N ASP A 175 -20.17 6.57 9.02
CA ASP A 175 -19.29 5.58 9.62
C ASP A 175 -19.53 4.17 9.06
N GLY A 176 -18.71 3.22 9.49
CA GLY A 176 -18.82 1.85 8.99
C GLY A 176 -20.19 1.20 9.22
N ARG A 177 -20.90 1.58 10.31
CA ARG A 177 -22.22 1.05 10.62
C ARG A 177 -23.28 1.49 9.61
N TYR A 178 -23.12 2.67 9.00
CA TYR A 178 -23.96 3.07 7.88
C TYR A 178 -23.87 2.05 6.74
N ILE A 179 -22.65 1.70 6.34
CA ILE A 179 -22.39 0.72 5.26
C ILE A 179 -22.96 -0.64 5.64
N GLU A 180 -22.68 -1.11 6.84
CA GLU A 180 -23.14 -2.41 7.34
C GLU A 180 -24.67 -2.54 7.35
N ASN A 181 -25.39 -1.46 7.68
CA ASN A 181 -26.85 -1.48 7.75
C ASN A 181 -27.54 -1.23 6.40
N HIS A 182 -26.91 -0.51 5.47
CA HIS A 182 -27.49 -0.21 4.16
C HIS A 182 -27.02 -1.15 3.05
N ALA A 183 -25.93 -1.87 3.26
CA ALA A 183 -25.37 -2.79 2.30
C ALA A 183 -24.88 -4.11 2.96
N PRO A 184 -25.73 -4.79 3.77
CA PRO A 184 -25.32 -6.01 4.45
C PRO A 184 -25.01 -7.10 3.41
N ASP A 185 -23.90 -7.83 3.62
CA ASP A 185 -23.49 -8.99 2.81
C ASP A 185 -23.36 -8.71 1.30
N THR A 186 -23.09 -7.45 0.91
CA THR A 186 -22.99 -7.06 -0.51
C THR A 186 -21.56 -7.03 -1.05
N LEU A 187 -20.57 -7.01 -0.16
CA LEU A 187 -19.15 -6.93 -0.51
C LEU A 187 -18.51 -8.32 -0.67
N SER A 188 -19.14 -9.19 -1.46
CA SER A 188 -18.77 -10.60 -1.62
C SER A 188 -17.28 -10.80 -1.89
N ASN A 189 -16.50 -11.09 -0.84
CA ASN A 189 -15.06 -11.37 -0.87
C ASN A 189 -14.23 -10.33 -1.68
N CYS A 190 -14.70 -9.08 -1.82
CA CYS A 190 -13.97 -8.05 -2.54
C CYS A 190 -12.79 -7.50 -1.74
N PHE A 191 -11.84 -6.90 -2.44
CA PHE A 191 -10.81 -6.06 -1.84
C PHE A 191 -11.31 -4.63 -1.72
N VAL A 192 -11.22 -4.04 -0.53
CA VAL A 192 -11.55 -2.63 -0.30
C VAL A 192 -10.29 -1.85 0.01
N TRP A 193 -9.95 -0.88 -0.85
CA TRP A 193 -8.90 0.11 -0.61
C TRP A 193 -9.51 1.40 -0.09
N MET A 194 -9.12 1.82 1.11
CA MET A 194 -9.58 3.07 1.71
C MET A 194 -8.47 4.12 1.70
N ALA A 195 -8.42 4.94 0.65
CA ALA A 195 -7.63 6.18 0.61
C ALA A 195 -8.33 7.26 1.43
N ILE A 196 -8.49 7.02 2.72
CA ILE A 196 -9.07 7.94 3.69
C ILE A 196 -8.26 7.98 4.98
N CYS A 197 -8.16 9.14 5.60
CA CYS A 197 -7.54 9.27 6.91
C CYS A 197 -8.30 8.47 7.97
N GLU A 198 -7.59 7.81 8.88
CA GLU A 198 -8.12 7.17 10.09
C GLU A 198 -9.16 6.05 9.86
N GLY A 199 -9.34 5.58 8.61
CA GLY A 199 -10.32 4.56 8.25
C GLY A 199 -10.13 3.22 8.98
N MET A 200 -8.88 2.91 9.35
CA MET A 200 -8.48 1.69 10.05
C MET A 200 -8.17 1.90 11.53
N LYS A 201 -8.44 3.08 12.08
CA LYS A 201 -8.19 3.33 13.50
C LYS A 201 -9.06 2.42 14.36
N ARG A 202 -8.40 1.61 15.20
CA ARG A 202 -9.07 0.62 16.05
C ARG A 202 -9.71 1.29 17.27
N GLN A 203 -10.99 1.67 17.14
CA GLN A 203 -11.72 2.37 18.21
C GLN A 203 -13.05 1.68 18.57
N GLY A 204 -13.47 0.63 17.86
CA GLY A 204 -14.70 -0.08 18.15
C GLY A 204 -15.54 -0.45 16.92
N GLN A 205 -16.82 -0.72 17.13
CA GLN A 205 -17.73 -1.23 16.07
C GLN A 205 -17.99 -0.24 14.93
N GLY A 206 -17.80 1.05 15.16
CA GLY A 206 -17.96 2.09 14.15
C GLY A 206 -16.71 2.32 13.27
N THR A 207 -15.64 1.57 13.45
CA THR A 207 -14.47 1.64 12.56
C THR A 207 -14.86 1.17 11.16
N THR A 208 -14.63 2.02 10.15
CA THR A 208 -15.07 1.79 8.78
C THR A 208 -14.51 0.47 8.22
N GLY A 209 -13.22 0.23 8.35
CA GLY A 209 -12.61 -1.00 7.85
C GLY A 209 -13.19 -2.26 8.48
N TYR A 210 -13.48 -2.24 9.77
CA TYR A 210 -14.08 -3.39 10.44
C TYR A 210 -15.52 -3.67 10.00
N ALA A 211 -16.28 -2.59 9.78
CA ALA A 211 -17.65 -2.72 9.29
C ALA A 211 -17.70 -3.24 7.84
N LEU A 212 -16.74 -2.84 7.00
CA LEU A 212 -16.61 -3.37 5.64
C LEU A 212 -16.33 -4.88 5.62
N LEU A 213 -15.48 -5.39 6.53
CA LEU A 213 -15.31 -6.85 6.69
C LEU A 213 -16.63 -7.53 7.08
N ARG A 214 -17.39 -6.96 8.04
CA ARG A 214 -18.70 -7.51 8.42
C ARG A 214 -19.74 -7.43 7.30
N ALA A 215 -19.59 -6.48 6.38
CA ALA A 215 -20.42 -6.38 5.17
C ALA A 215 -19.99 -7.34 4.04
N GLY A 216 -18.99 -8.20 4.28
CA GLY A 216 -18.58 -9.27 3.40
C GLY A 216 -17.29 -9.02 2.60
N ALA A 217 -16.56 -7.91 2.84
CA ALA A 217 -15.27 -7.71 2.21
C ALA A 217 -14.28 -8.81 2.61
N GLY A 218 -13.56 -9.38 1.65
CA GLY A 218 -12.51 -10.36 1.92
C GLY A 218 -11.26 -9.75 2.52
N VAL A 219 -10.92 -8.56 2.06
CA VAL A 219 -9.75 -7.79 2.52
C VAL A 219 -10.08 -6.30 2.55
N VAL A 220 -9.59 -5.61 3.57
CA VAL A 220 -9.69 -4.15 3.68
C VAL A 220 -8.30 -3.57 3.96
N TYR A 221 -7.88 -2.62 3.14
CA TYR A 221 -6.69 -1.80 3.31
C TYR A 221 -7.08 -0.39 3.72
N GLY A 222 -6.29 0.26 4.55
CA GLY A 222 -6.45 1.67 4.92
C GLY A 222 -5.40 2.13 5.92
N TYR A 223 -5.65 3.26 6.59
CA TYR A 223 -4.67 3.95 7.42
C TYR A 223 -5.15 4.13 8.86
N SER A 224 -4.22 4.00 9.81
CA SER A 224 -4.48 4.18 11.25
C SER A 224 -4.61 5.64 11.67
N GLN A 225 -3.97 6.55 10.95
CA GLN A 225 -3.89 7.99 11.21
C GLN A 225 -4.17 8.78 9.93
N SER A 226 -3.92 10.10 9.96
CA SER A 226 -4.02 10.94 8.79
C SER A 226 -2.88 10.66 7.82
N VAL A 227 -3.22 10.14 6.65
CA VAL A 227 -2.27 9.86 5.56
C VAL A 227 -2.08 11.10 4.69
N THR A 228 -0.86 11.29 4.18
CA THR A 228 -0.60 12.31 3.17
C THR A 228 -0.90 11.79 1.75
N PHE A 229 -1.31 12.67 0.84
CA PHE A 229 -1.54 12.26 -0.57
C PHE A 229 -0.30 11.61 -1.20
N VAL A 230 0.89 12.13 -0.87
CA VAL A 230 2.14 11.59 -1.41
C VAL A 230 2.42 10.18 -0.88
N GLY A 231 2.28 9.99 0.44
CA GLY A 231 2.46 8.66 1.05
C GLY A 231 1.44 7.65 0.54
N ASP A 232 0.17 8.06 0.44
CA ASP A 232 -0.91 7.23 -0.08
C ASP A 232 -0.64 6.79 -1.53
N TYR A 233 -0.24 7.73 -2.41
CA TYR A 233 0.04 7.42 -3.82
C TYR A 233 1.27 6.53 -4.02
N MET A 234 2.31 6.68 -3.21
CA MET A 234 3.48 5.81 -3.24
C MET A 234 3.11 4.38 -2.86
N TYR A 235 2.33 4.21 -1.81
CA TYR A 235 1.85 2.90 -1.37
C TYR A 235 0.92 2.26 -2.40
N GLU A 236 -0.02 3.02 -2.92
CA GLU A 236 -0.98 2.59 -3.92
C GLU A 236 -0.28 2.08 -5.19
N GLU A 237 0.65 2.84 -5.75
CA GLU A 237 1.36 2.48 -6.97
C GLU A 237 2.11 1.15 -6.83
N THR A 238 2.92 1.00 -5.77
CA THR A 238 3.69 -0.22 -5.56
C THR A 238 2.79 -1.42 -5.31
N PHE A 239 1.77 -1.27 -4.45
CA PHE A 239 0.84 -2.33 -4.12
C PHE A 239 0.09 -2.84 -5.35
N TRP A 240 -0.56 -1.96 -6.09
CA TRP A 240 -1.38 -2.35 -7.23
C TRP A 240 -0.55 -2.82 -8.44
N ASN A 241 0.67 -2.30 -8.64
CA ASN A 241 1.56 -2.84 -9.65
C ASN A 241 1.94 -4.30 -9.39
N ALA A 242 2.10 -4.70 -8.13
CA ALA A 242 2.30 -6.09 -7.77
C ALA A 242 1.03 -6.93 -7.95
N MET A 243 -0.12 -6.43 -7.53
CA MET A 243 -1.40 -7.12 -7.62
C MET A 243 -1.89 -7.32 -9.07
N LYS A 244 -1.66 -6.34 -9.96
CA LYS A 244 -2.09 -6.35 -11.37
C LYS A 244 -1.22 -7.21 -12.28
N ASN A 245 -0.12 -7.74 -11.81
CA ASN A 245 0.77 -8.55 -12.64
C ASN A 245 0.17 -9.95 -12.88
N ALA A 246 -0.53 -10.12 -13.99
CA ALA A 246 -1.20 -11.38 -14.34
C ALA A 246 -0.24 -12.56 -14.55
N ASP A 247 1.02 -12.29 -14.95
CA ASP A 247 2.04 -13.34 -15.15
C ASP A 247 2.65 -13.83 -13.83
N ASP A 248 2.54 -13.03 -12.78
CA ASP A 248 3.05 -13.33 -11.45
C ASP A 248 2.23 -12.58 -10.40
N PRO A 249 0.97 -12.97 -10.21
CA PRO A 249 0.08 -12.27 -9.32
C PRO A 249 0.55 -12.38 -7.88
N ALA A 250 0.75 -11.22 -7.25
CA ALA A 250 1.06 -11.17 -5.83
C ALA A 250 -0.19 -11.48 -5.00
N THR A 251 0.00 -12.13 -3.86
CA THR A 251 -1.00 -12.10 -2.80
C THR A 251 -1.02 -10.73 -2.14
N VAL A 252 -2.09 -10.39 -1.44
CA VAL A 252 -2.14 -9.17 -0.64
C VAL A 252 -0.97 -9.08 0.34
N ALA A 253 -0.59 -10.20 0.96
CA ALA A 253 0.57 -10.25 1.85
C ALA A 253 1.88 -9.91 1.13
N ASP A 254 2.09 -10.46 -0.08
CA ASP A 254 3.30 -10.19 -0.86
C ASP A 254 3.36 -8.72 -1.32
N ALA A 255 2.24 -8.18 -1.82
CA ALA A 255 2.14 -6.80 -2.27
C ALA A 255 2.33 -5.80 -1.12
N PHE A 256 1.74 -6.09 0.04
CA PHE A 256 1.89 -5.27 1.24
C PHE A 256 3.35 -5.27 1.75
N ASN A 257 3.99 -6.43 1.80
CA ASN A 257 5.38 -6.53 2.21
C ASN A 257 6.31 -5.77 1.26
N LEU A 258 6.09 -5.91 -0.06
CA LEU A 258 6.86 -5.16 -1.06
C LEU A 258 6.70 -3.64 -0.87
N MET A 259 5.49 -3.17 -0.67
CA MET A 259 5.17 -1.77 -0.44
C MET A 259 5.88 -1.23 0.82
N VAL A 260 5.86 -1.98 1.93
CA VAL A 260 6.56 -1.60 3.17
C VAL A 260 8.08 -1.63 2.99
N GLU A 261 8.60 -2.61 2.25
CA GLU A 261 10.03 -2.71 1.96
C GLU A 261 10.53 -1.51 1.14
N GLU A 262 9.75 -1.06 0.15
CA GLU A 262 10.15 0.05 -0.73
C GLU A 262 9.97 1.43 -0.10
N HIS A 263 8.90 1.63 0.66
CA HIS A 263 8.49 2.97 1.13
C HIS A 263 8.53 3.14 2.64
N GLY A 264 8.80 2.07 3.38
CA GLY A 264 8.76 2.07 4.84
C GLY A 264 7.41 1.68 5.42
N ALA A 265 7.43 1.40 6.72
CA ALA A 265 6.26 0.90 7.44
C ALA A 265 5.26 1.98 7.85
N CYS A 266 5.60 3.25 7.65
CA CYS A 266 4.78 4.42 8.00
C CYS A 266 4.90 5.46 6.88
N ASP A 267 3.84 6.24 6.66
CA ASP A 267 3.86 7.36 5.71
C ASP A 267 5.09 8.25 5.98
N PRO A 268 6.05 8.34 5.05
CA PRO A 268 7.29 9.10 5.28
C PRO A 268 7.08 10.61 5.41
N TYR A 269 5.89 11.09 5.08
CA TYR A 269 5.50 12.50 5.12
C TYR A 269 4.43 12.79 6.18
N GLY A 270 3.94 11.77 6.86
CA GLY A 270 2.90 11.83 7.88
C GLY A 270 3.20 10.88 9.04
N ASP A 271 2.16 10.46 9.73
CA ASP A 271 2.21 9.53 10.87
C ASP A 271 1.23 8.36 10.71
N ALA A 272 0.73 8.15 9.48
CA ALA A 272 -0.19 7.08 9.16
C ALA A 272 0.55 5.76 8.93
N TRP A 273 0.05 4.71 9.56
CA TRP A 273 0.48 3.34 9.32
C TRP A 273 -0.49 2.67 8.36
N PRO A 274 -0.02 2.09 7.25
CA PRO A 274 -0.86 1.26 6.41
C PRO A 274 -1.24 -0.01 7.17
N ILE A 275 -2.50 -0.36 7.13
CA ILE A 275 -3.07 -1.51 7.82
C ILE A 275 -3.91 -2.31 6.82
N VAL A 276 -3.70 -3.62 6.80
CA VAL A 276 -4.56 -4.56 6.09
C VAL A 276 -5.23 -5.48 7.09
N MET A 277 -6.53 -5.66 6.94
CA MET A 277 -7.31 -6.66 7.64
C MET A 277 -7.96 -7.60 6.64
N SER A 278 -8.13 -8.85 7.03
CA SER A 278 -8.90 -9.83 6.28
C SER A 278 -9.88 -10.54 7.19
N GLU A 279 -10.78 -11.32 6.59
CA GLU A 279 -11.72 -12.16 7.36
C GLU A 279 -10.98 -13.10 8.32
N ASP A 280 -9.81 -13.61 7.92
CA ASP A 280 -8.99 -14.51 8.73
C ASP A 280 -8.11 -13.79 9.76
N ASP A 281 -7.87 -12.49 9.57
CA ASP A 281 -7.09 -11.63 10.46
C ASP A 281 -7.74 -10.24 10.58
N PRO A 282 -8.87 -10.15 11.31
CA PRO A 282 -9.70 -8.97 11.34
C PRO A 282 -9.15 -7.83 12.21
N PHE A 283 -8.07 -8.06 12.96
CA PHE A 283 -7.50 -7.06 13.87
C PHE A 283 -5.98 -7.08 13.85
N PRO A 284 -5.34 -5.96 13.50
CA PRO A 284 -3.90 -5.83 13.72
C PRO A 284 -3.61 -5.88 15.22
N ALA A 285 -2.55 -6.59 15.62
CA ALA A 285 -2.13 -6.68 17.02
C ALA A 285 -1.71 -5.32 17.57
N ASN A 286 -1.12 -4.47 16.72
CA ASN A 286 -0.77 -3.09 17.02
C ASN A 286 -1.21 -2.18 15.87
N PRO A 287 -2.22 -1.30 16.06
CA PRO A 287 -2.69 -0.40 15.01
C PRO A 287 -1.70 0.72 14.65
N ASP A 288 -0.65 0.91 15.42
CA ASP A 288 0.39 1.92 15.21
C ASP A 288 1.69 1.28 14.66
N SER A 289 1.58 0.16 13.99
CA SER A 289 2.69 -0.47 13.28
C SER A 289 2.21 -1.13 11.99
N ALA A 290 3.00 -1.04 10.92
CA ALA A 290 2.77 -1.84 9.74
C ALA A 290 2.92 -3.32 10.11
N GLN A 291 1.97 -4.13 9.66
CA GLN A 291 1.94 -5.54 9.99
C GLN A 291 1.92 -6.39 8.74
N THR A 292 2.67 -7.47 8.78
CA THR A 292 2.49 -8.54 7.80
C THR A 292 1.14 -9.19 8.01
N VAL A 293 0.31 -9.10 7.00
CA VAL A 293 -0.94 -9.83 6.96
C VAL A 293 -0.73 -11.17 6.29
N ASN A 294 -1.40 -12.20 6.79
CA ASN A 294 -1.40 -13.52 6.17
C ASN A 294 -2.44 -13.64 5.04
N SER A 295 -2.97 -12.52 4.54
CA SER A 295 -3.99 -12.57 3.49
C SER A 295 -3.44 -13.14 2.21
N GLN A 296 -3.99 -14.27 1.81
CA GLN A 296 -3.69 -14.97 0.57
C GLN A 296 -4.64 -14.58 -0.56
N TRP A 297 -5.42 -13.50 -0.38
CA TRP A 297 -6.30 -12.99 -1.41
C TRP A 297 -5.49 -12.51 -2.63
N THR A 298 -5.97 -12.79 -3.83
CA THR A 298 -5.35 -12.40 -5.10
C THR A 298 -6.36 -11.73 -6.01
N LEU A 299 -5.90 -10.91 -6.94
CA LEU A 299 -6.76 -10.23 -7.90
C LEU A 299 -7.28 -11.17 -9.01
N PHE A 300 -6.51 -12.19 -9.38
CA PHE A 300 -6.75 -13.02 -10.57
C PHE A 300 -7.09 -14.48 -10.28
N GLY A 301 -7.30 -14.83 -9.06
CA GLY A 301 -7.36 -16.22 -8.71
C GLY A 301 -5.97 -16.88 -8.60
N ASN A 302 -5.97 -18.11 -8.06
CA ASN A 302 -4.72 -18.87 -8.00
C ASN A 302 -4.39 -19.34 -9.41
N PRO A 303 -3.34 -18.84 -10.07
CA PRO A 303 -2.92 -19.45 -11.31
C PRO A 303 -2.61 -20.92 -11.04
N GLU A 304 -2.98 -21.80 -11.97
CA GLU A 304 -2.57 -23.22 -11.87
C GLU A 304 -1.09 -23.29 -11.53
N PRO A 305 -0.68 -24.14 -10.58
CA PRO A 305 0.70 -24.22 -10.17
C PRO A 305 1.61 -24.50 -11.36
N VAL A 306 2.48 -23.55 -11.67
CA VAL A 306 3.49 -23.71 -12.72
C VAL A 306 4.82 -23.99 -12.02
N ASP A 307 5.30 -25.21 -12.19
CA ASP A 307 6.55 -25.64 -11.59
C ASP A 307 7.76 -24.92 -12.20
N ILE A 308 8.68 -24.54 -11.34
CA ILE A 308 9.97 -24.01 -11.79
C ILE A 308 10.82 -25.15 -12.39
N THR A 309 11.35 -24.94 -13.59
CA THR A 309 12.21 -25.90 -14.30
C THR A 309 13.67 -25.46 -14.34
N GLY A 310 13.94 -24.20 -14.06
CA GLY A 310 15.28 -23.64 -14.00
C GLY A 310 15.29 -22.25 -13.35
N PHE A 311 16.44 -21.81 -12.90
CA PHE A 311 16.61 -20.47 -12.32
C PHE A 311 18.07 -20.01 -12.38
N SER A 312 18.28 -18.71 -12.24
CA SER A 312 19.60 -18.08 -12.08
C SER A 312 19.47 -16.78 -11.30
N LEU A 313 20.58 -16.26 -10.81
CA LEU A 313 20.69 -14.88 -10.39
C LEU A 313 21.21 -14.05 -11.57
N GLN A 314 20.65 -12.85 -11.73
CA GLN A 314 21.11 -11.93 -12.78
C GLN A 314 22.52 -11.40 -12.45
N GLN A 315 22.81 -11.21 -11.16
CA GLN A 315 24.11 -10.79 -10.64
C GLN A 315 24.83 -11.97 -10.01
N ASN A 316 26.07 -12.23 -10.39
CA ASN A 316 26.96 -13.19 -9.76
C ASN A 316 27.91 -12.53 -8.75
N ALA A 317 28.03 -11.20 -8.79
CA ALA A 317 28.72 -10.37 -7.81
C ALA A 317 28.04 -9.00 -7.70
N VAL A 318 28.08 -8.43 -6.49
CA VAL A 318 27.64 -7.07 -6.19
C VAL A 318 28.69 -6.39 -5.32
N GLU A 319 28.82 -5.08 -5.50
CA GLU A 319 29.73 -4.25 -4.71
C GLU A 319 28.95 -3.09 -4.08
N MET A 320 29.26 -2.78 -2.84
CA MET A 320 28.65 -1.68 -2.11
C MET A 320 29.60 -1.10 -1.08
N TYR A 321 29.28 0.06 -0.55
CA TYR A 321 29.96 0.63 0.61
C TYR A 321 29.23 0.29 1.91
N ILE A 322 29.91 0.40 3.05
CA ILE A 322 29.32 0.25 4.37
C ILE A 322 28.09 1.16 4.49
N GLY A 323 26.95 0.62 4.96
CA GLY A 323 25.67 1.31 5.09
C GLY A 323 24.93 1.56 3.75
N ARG A 324 25.41 0.96 2.64
CA ARG A 324 24.72 1.01 1.33
C ARG A 324 24.20 -0.35 0.98
N THR A 325 23.23 -0.35 0.05
CA THR A 325 22.57 -1.55 -0.44
C THR A 325 22.91 -1.85 -1.89
N ALA A 326 22.79 -3.12 -2.27
CA ALA A 326 22.80 -3.58 -3.65
C ALA A 326 21.72 -4.64 -3.87
N GLU A 327 21.19 -4.74 -5.10
CA GLU A 327 20.15 -5.69 -5.44
C GLU A 327 20.67 -6.89 -6.20
N ILE A 328 20.09 -8.07 -5.94
CA ILE A 328 20.31 -9.31 -6.66
C ILE A 328 18.97 -9.78 -7.21
N ASN A 329 18.82 -9.79 -8.54
CA ASN A 329 17.57 -10.20 -9.19
C ASN A 329 17.54 -11.71 -9.43
N PHE A 330 16.40 -12.33 -9.12
CA PHE A 330 16.13 -13.74 -9.38
C PHE A 330 15.43 -13.91 -10.73
N VAL A 331 15.95 -14.81 -11.55
CA VAL A 331 15.37 -15.15 -12.86
C VAL A 331 14.92 -16.61 -12.82
N ARG A 332 13.67 -16.85 -13.18
CA ARG A 332 13.04 -18.18 -13.17
C ARG A 332 12.69 -18.65 -14.58
N GLN A 333 12.57 -19.93 -14.73
CA GLN A 333 12.11 -20.61 -15.95
C GLN A 333 11.08 -21.68 -15.59
N PRO A 334 9.89 -21.69 -16.23
CA PRO A 334 9.41 -20.62 -17.12
C PRO A 334 9.19 -19.32 -16.37
N GLU A 335 9.04 -18.20 -17.10
CA GLU A 335 8.89 -16.86 -16.51
C GLU A 335 7.66 -16.74 -15.59
N ASN A 336 6.60 -17.47 -15.91
CA ASN A 336 5.38 -17.55 -15.09
C ASN A 336 5.42 -18.66 -14.02
N ALA A 337 6.59 -19.26 -13.73
CA ALA A 337 6.68 -20.21 -12.62
C ALA A 337 6.27 -19.55 -11.29
N ASN A 338 5.38 -20.19 -10.52
CA ASN A 338 4.82 -19.66 -9.29
C ASN A 338 4.87 -20.65 -8.11
N ASN A 339 5.10 -21.95 -8.39
CA ASN A 339 5.16 -23.01 -7.37
C ASN A 339 6.59 -23.16 -6.83
N TYR A 340 7.09 -22.14 -6.13
CA TYR A 340 8.38 -22.18 -5.43
C TYR A 340 8.42 -21.14 -4.29
N GLU A 341 9.38 -21.33 -3.39
CA GLU A 341 9.74 -20.37 -2.34
C GLU A 341 11.25 -20.09 -2.42
N LEU A 342 11.67 -18.88 -2.04
CA LEU A 342 13.07 -18.50 -1.96
C LEU A 342 13.49 -18.31 -0.52
N VAL A 343 14.66 -18.85 -0.17
CA VAL A 343 15.33 -18.61 1.10
C VAL A 343 16.68 -17.97 0.80
N TRP A 344 16.87 -16.74 1.28
CA TRP A 344 18.10 -16.00 1.12
C TRP A 344 18.92 -16.04 2.39
N THR A 345 20.23 -16.29 2.27
CA THR A 345 21.15 -16.34 3.41
C THR A 345 22.48 -15.70 3.06
N SER A 346 23.13 -15.11 4.05
CA SER A 346 24.50 -14.61 3.96
C SER A 346 25.46 -15.55 4.69
N SER A 347 26.62 -15.80 4.10
CA SER A 347 27.69 -16.59 4.75
C SER A 347 28.33 -15.84 5.92
N ASN A 348 28.19 -14.50 5.97
CA ASN A 348 28.74 -13.66 7.03
C ASN A 348 27.91 -12.38 7.21
N GLU A 349 26.92 -12.43 8.09
CA GLU A 349 26.05 -11.31 8.38
C GLU A 349 26.75 -10.11 9.03
N SER A 350 27.94 -10.30 9.62
CA SER A 350 28.76 -9.18 10.12
C SER A 350 29.42 -8.37 9.00
N VAL A 351 29.48 -8.91 7.77
CA VAL A 351 29.98 -8.22 6.58
C VAL A 351 28.83 -7.70 5.73
N ALA A 352 27.84 -8.55 5.43
CA ALA A 352 26.67 -8.19 4.66
C ALA A 352 25.45 -8.99 5.11
N THR A 353 24.33 -8.31 5.35
CA THR A 353 23.03 -8.92 5.57
C THR A 353 22.24 -9.01 4.27
N VAL A 354 21.24 -9.90 4.21
CA VAL A 354 20.37 -10.05 3.05
C VAL A 354 18.91 -10.21 3.46
N THR A 355 18.04 -9.47 2.80
CA THR A 355 16.59 -9.66 2.83
C THR A 355 16.11 -9.89 1.40
N GLY A 356 15.07 -10.66 1.18
CA GLY A 356 14.59 -10.89 -0.17
C GLY A 356 13.21 -11.49 -0.25
N ASN A 357 12.60 -11.32 -1.41
CA ASN A 357 11.29 -11.85 -1.78
C ASN A 357 11.41 -12.84 -2.95
N LYS A 358 10.29 -13.19 -3.60
CA LYS A 358 10.26 -14.13 -4.75
C LYS A 358 10.94 -13.61 -6.02
N ARG A 359 11.37 -12.35 -6.07
CA ARG A 359 11.92 -11.72 -7.29
C ARG A 359 13.32 -11.22 -7.15
N LYS A 360 13.68 -10.68 -5.99
CA LYS A 360 14.98 -10.05 -5.73
C LYS A 360 15.37 -10.16 -4.27
N ALA A 361 16.66 -9.94 -4.01
CA ALA A 361 17.18 -9.70 -2.68
C ALA A 361 17.89 -8.36 -2.60
N THR A 362 17.75 -7.70 -1.46
CA THR A 362 18.52 -6.51 -1.07
C THR A 362 19.63 -6.94 -0.12
N VAL A 363 20.85 -6.62 -0.48
CA VAL A 363 22.06 -6.88 0.33
C VAL A 363 22.48 -5.57 0.95
N THR A 364 22.68 -5.55 2.27
CA THR A 364 23.12 -4.36 3.03
C THR A 364 24.56 -4.58 3.53
N GLY A 365 25.46 -3.64 3.22
CA GLY A 365 26.84 -3.67 3.67
C GLY A 365 26.98 -3.22 5.13
N ILE A 366 27.49 -4.09 5.99
CA ILE A 366 27.67 -3.85 7.44
C ILE A 366 29.11 -3.48 7.79
N SER A 367 30.09 -4.25 7.29
CA SER A 367 31.52 -3.96 7.49
C SER A 367 32.32 -4.35 6.25
N ALA A 368 33.50 -3.77 6.08
CA ALA A 368 34.37 -4.08 4.94
C ALA A 368 34.76 -5.56 4.91
N GLY A 369 34.63 -6.18 3.73
CA GLY A 369 34.94 -7.59 3.53
C GLY A 369 34.14 -8.20 2.39
N THR A 370 34.10 -9.54 2.36
CA THR A 370 33.29 -10.31 1.39
C THR A 370 32.36 -11.28 2.10
N ALA A 371 31.19 -11.47 1.56
CA ALA A 371 30.22 -12.47 1.99
C ALA A 371 29.59 -13.15 0.75
N THR A 372 29.28 -14.43 0.85
CA THR A 372 28.52 -15.13 -0.19
C THR A 372 27.04 -15.08 0.17
N ILE A 373 26.24 -14.49 -0.71
CA ILE A 373 24.79 -14.50 -0.62
C ILE A 373 24.29 -15.73 -1.37
N THR A 374 23.49 -16.55 -0.70
CA THR A 374 22.93 -17.78 -1.25
C THR A 374 21.42 -17.66 -1.36
N CYS A 375 20.90 -17.90 -2.57
CA CYS A 375 19.50 -18.09 -2.85
C CYS A 375 19.22 -19.61 -2.91
N THR A 376 18.36 -20.11 -2.05
CA THR A 376 17.88 -21.51 -2.08
C THR A 376 16.44 -21.50 -2.59
N VAL A 377 16.22 -22.22 -3.69
CA VAL A 377 14.87 -22.43 -4.26
C VAL A 377 14.26 -23.68 -3.63
N MET A 378 13.08 -23.52 -3.06
CA MET A 378 12.32 -24.61 -2.43
C MET A 378 11.07 -24.88 -3.26
N VAL A 379 10.75 -26.14 -3.49
CA VAL A 379 9.48 -26.61 -4.11
C VAL A 379 8.87 -27.67 -3.21
N ASN A 380 7.64 -27.46 -2.81
CA ASN A 380 6.93 -28.36 -1.90
C ASN A 380 7.73 -28.73 -0.64
N GLY A 381 8.42 -27.74 -0.05
CA GLY A 381 9.25 -27.93 1.15
C GLY A 381 10.59 -28.65 0.92
N SER A 382 10.96 -28.96 -0.32
CA SER A 382 12.23 -29.63 -0.68
C SER A 382 13.12 -28.67 -1.47
N VAL A 383 14.43 -28.75 -1.26
CA VAL A 383 15.39 -27.93 -2.02
C VAL A 383 15.39 -28.37 -3.49
N PHE A 384 15.02 -27.45 -4.38
CA PHE A 384 15.12 -27.62 -5.83
C PHE A 384 16.53 -27.31 -6.33
N GLY A 385 17.15 -26.27 -5.78
CA GLY A 385 18.53 -25.88 -6.11
C GLY A 385 18.98 -24.63 -5.36
N THR A 386 20.25 -24.25 -5.61
CA THR A 386 20.85 -23.06 -5.01
C THR A 386 21.63 -22.26 -6.06
N ALA A 387 21.65 -20.94 -5.91
CA ALA A 387 22.51 -20.03 -6.66
C ALA A 387 23.19 -19.06 -5.69
N THR A 388 24.36 -18.56 -6.06
CA THR A 388 25.16 -17.69 -5.18
C THR A 388 25.58 -16.43 -5.89
N CYS A 389 25.72 -15.35 -5.11
CA CYS A 389 26.27 -14.07 -5.52
C CYS A 389 27.34 -13.64 -4.50
N GLU A 390 28.49 -13.18 -4.95
CA GLU A 390 29.52 -12.62 -4.06
C GLU A 390 29.20 -11.16 -3.75
N ALA A 391 29.10 -10.80 -2.47
CA ALA A 391 28.90 -9.44 -2.01
C ALA A 391 30.21 -8.88 -1.45
N THR A 392 30.74 -7.82 -2.05
CA THR A 392 31.94 -7.12 -1.59
C THR A 392 31.53 -5.78 -0.98
N VAL A 393 31.87 -5.58 0.29
CA VAL A 393 31.62 -4.34 1.01
C VAL A 393 32.90 -3.55 1.15
N ASN A 394 32.93 -2.34 0.66
CA ASN A 394 34.06 -1.44 0.63
C ASN A 394 33.92 -0.30 1.64
N ILE A 395 35.03 0.27 2.08
CA ILE A 395 35.04 1.54 2.84
C ILE A 395 34.96 2.69 1.85
N ASP A 396 34.04 3.61 2.05
CA ASP A 396 33.99 4.85 1.26
C ASP A 396 35.13 5.79 1.71
N THR A 397 36.18 5.86 0.92
CA THR A 397 37.33 6.74 1.19
C THR A 397 37.21 8.12 0.56
N SER A 398 36.16 8.38 -0.23
CA SER A 398 35.98 9.66 -0.93
C SER A 398 35.87 10.88 0.00
N LEU A 399 35.42 10.66 1.24
CA LEU A 399 35.40 11.67 2.29
C LEU A 399 36.81 12.11 2.76
N PHE A 400 37.82 11.27 2.59
CA PHE A 400 39.19 11.58 3.01
C PHE A 400 40.00 12.26 1.90
N ASP A 401 39.64 12.07 0.63
CA ASP A 401 40.29 12.71 -0.51
C ASP A 401 40.00 14.22 -0.58
N SER A 402 38.94 14.69 0.08
CA SER A 402 38.57 16.10 0.19
C SER A 402 39.32 16.84 1.32
N LEU A 403 40.12 16.16 2.13
CA LEU A 403 40.85 16.74 3.26
C LEU A 403 42.37 16.93 2.95
N ASN A 404 42.82 16.56 1.77
CA ASN A 404 44.14 16.82 1.23
C ASN A 404 44.04 17.85 0.09
#